data_6eb8062db28b111c79627837648ce0e1
#
_entry.id   6eb8062db28b111c79627837648ce0e1
#
_cell.length_a   1.000
_cell.length_b   1.000
_cell.length_c   1.000
_cell.angle_alpha   90.00
_cell.angle_beta   90.00
_cell.angle_gamma   90.00
#
_symmetry.space_group_name_H-M   'P 1'
#
loop_
_entity.id
_entity.type
_entity.pdbx_description
1 polymer ?
#
loop_
_entity_poly.entity_id
_entity_poly.type
_entity_poly.pdbx_seq_one_letter_code
_entity_poly.pdbx_strand_id
1 'polypeptide(L)'
;ITGHTLCDEENLVLLEPMEFPEPVIEIAVEPKTKADQEKMGEALGRLAKEDPSFRVTSDEESGQTIIKGMGELHLDIIVDRMKREFKVEANVGAPQVAYRETIQNASEFEYTHKKQSGGAGQFAKVKLLVEPQEPGKGREVDSKIKGGSIPKEFIPGVEKGIETISDGGILAGFPLIDFKVTILDGLHHDVDSSVLAFELAGRACFKEACTRGGLKLLEPVMRVEVVTPEDYMGDVIGDLNSRRGQISTQEQRGNATVITAMVPLANMFGYINSLRSMSQGRAQYSMFFDHYSKVPQNVQDEVTKKIAG
;
A
#
# COMPACT_ATOMS: atom_id res chain seq x y z
N ILE A 1 9.59 -20.98 4.95
CA ILE A 1 8.42 -20.21 5.40
C ILE A 1 7.16 -20.85 4.84
N THR A 2 5.99 -20.48 5.36
CA THR A 2 4.70 -20.90 4.82
C THR A 2 4.60 -20.58 3.33
N GLY A 3 4.17 -21.56 2.53
CA GLY A 3 4.12 -21.46 1.08
C GLY A 3 5.37 -21.94 0.34
N HIS A 4 6.47 -22.26 1.04
CA HIS A 4 7.64 -22.86 0.39
C HIS A 4 7.42 -24.35 0.11
N THR A 5 7.91 -24.82 -1.03
CA THR A 5 7.95 -26.23 -1.36
C THR A 5 9.10 -26.92 -0.63
N LEU A 6 8.80 -28.04 0.02
CA LEU A 6 9.81 -28.97 0.53
C LEU A 6 9.93 -30.13 -0.44
N CYS A 7 11.13 -30.40 -0.92
CA CYS A 7 11.40 -31.49 -1.86
C CYS A 7 12.76 -32.18 -1.55
N ASP A 8 12.98 -33.28 -2.22
CA ASP A 8 14.26 -33.99 -2.20
C ASP A 8 15.34 -33.16 -2.90
N GLU A 9 16.59 -33.21 -2.39
CA GLU A 9 17.71 -32.44 -2.95
C GLU A 9 18.15 -32.94 -4.34
N GLU A 10 17.95 -34.23 -4.63
CA GLU A 10 18.32 -34.85 -5.92
C GLU A 10 17.17 -34.72 -6.94
N ASN A 11 15.91 -34.54 -6.48
CA ASN A 11 14.73 -34.43 -7.31
C ASN A 11 13.99 -33.13 -7.01
N LEU A 12 14.50 -32.03 -7.55
CA LEU A 12 13.93 -30.70 -7.32
C LEU A 12 12.55 -30.53 -8.01
N VAL A 13 11.51 -30.38 -7.22
CA VAL A 13 10.15 -30.08 -7.70
C VAL A 13 9.68 -28.79 -7.03
N LEU A 14 9.25 -27.84 -7.84
CA LEU A 14 8.62 -26.61 -7.35
C LEU A 14 7.12 -26.69 -7.58
N LEU A 15 6.34 -26.63 -6.52
CA LEU A 15 4.89 -26.52 -6.59
C LEU A 15 4.49 -25.06 -6.87
N GLU A 16 3.26 -24.88 -7.34
CA GLU A 16 2.70 -23.54 -7.58
C GLU A 16 2.79 -22.69 -6.29
N PRO A 17 3.38 -21.47 -6.36
CA PRO A 17 3.50 -20.61 -5.20
C PRO A 17 2.12 -20.10 -4.76
N MET A 18 1.92 -20.01 -3.45
CA MET A 18 0.73 -19.37 -2.89
C MET A 18 0.84 -17.85 -3.03
N GLU A 19 -0.18 -17.22 -3.56
CA GLU A 19 -0.29 -15.76 -3.58
C GLU A 19 -0.91 -15.25 -2.28
N PHE A 20 -0.22 -14.34 -1.61
CA PHE A 20 -0.69 -13.69 -0.39
C PHE A 20 -1.02 -12.23 -0.70
N PRO A 21 -2.19 -11.74 -0.29
CA PRO A 21 -2.55 -10.35 -0.50
C PRO A 21 -1.63 -9.42 0.30
N GLU A 22 -1.41 -8.21 -0.23
CA GLU A 22 -0.67 -7.18 0.47
C GLU A 22 -1.44 -6.71 1.72
N PRO A 23 -0.74 -6.45 2.84
CA PRO A 23 -1.35 -5.89 4.03
C PRO A 23 -2.04 -4.54 3.76
N VAL A 24 -3.17 -4.30 4.39
CA VAL A 24 -4.02 -3.12 4.16
C VAL A 24 -4.16 -2.21 5.39
N ILE A 25 -3.68 -2.67 6.54
CA ILE A 25 -3.67 -1.93 7.80
C ILE A 25 -2.30 -2.02 8.45
N GLU A 26 -1.92 -0.99 9.17
CA GLU A 26 -0.67 -0.95 9.93
C GLU A 26 -0.86 -0.32 11.31
N ILE A 27 -0.07 -0.78 12.27
CA ILE A 27 0.01 -0.21 13.62
C ILE A 27 1.47 -0.10 14.06
N ALA A 28 1.79 0.94 14.83
CA ALA A 28 3.08 1.06 15.49
C ALA A 28 3.07 0.21 16.77
N VAL A 29 4.15 -0.51 17.02
CA VAL A 29 4.37 -1.26 18.25
C VAL A 29 5.70 -0.83 18.88
N GLU A 30 5.67 -0.52 20.17
CA GLU A 30 6.83 -0.09 20.92
C GLU A 30 7.04 -1.02 22.12
N PRO A 31 8.24 -1.59 22.32
CA PRO A 31 8.52 -2.42 23.47
C PRO A 31 8.46 -1.57 24.74
N LYS A 32 7.90 -2.09 25.83
CA LYS A 32 7.82 -1.38 27.10
C LYS A 32 9.17 -1.24 27.78
N THR A 33 10.09 -2.17 27.54
CA THR A 33 11.44 -2.17 28.14
C THR A 33 12.50 -2.50 27.08
N LYS A 34 13.76 -2.16 27.36
CA LYS A 34 14.90 -2.55 26.49
C LYS A 34 15.05 -4.08 26.36
N ALA A 35 14.73 -4.83 27.40
CA ALA A 35 14.76 -6.29 27.37
C ALA A 35 13.66 -6.86 26.46
N ASP A 36 12.54 -6.17 26.33
CA ASP A 36 11.46 -6.56 25.41
C ASP A 36 11.79 -6.25 23.96
N GLN A 37 12.71 -5.32 23.67
CA GLN A 37 13.07 -4.94 22.31
C GLN A 37 13.68 -6.11 21.51
N GLU A 38 14.65 -6.80 22.10
CA GLU A 38 15.29 -7.96 21.44
C GLU A 38 14.29 -9.10 21.26
N LYS A 39 13.53 -9.41 22.31
CA LYS A 39 12.48 -10.43 22.29
C LYS A 39 11.37 -10.11 21.28
N MET A 40 11.01 -8.82 21.14
CA MET A 40 10.02 -8.36 20.18
C MET A 40 10.48 -8.61 18.74
N GLY A 41 11.74 -8.30 18.43
CA GLY A 41 12.31 -8.57 17.11
C GLY A 41 12.30 -10.06 16.77
N GLU A 42 12.67 -10.93 17.72
CA GLU A 42 12.62 -12.38 17.54
C GLU A 42 11.18 -12.90 17.36
N ALA A 43 10.25 -12.44 18.21
CA ALA A 43 8.84 -12.82 18.15
C ALA A 43 8.21 -12.43 16.81
N LEU A 44 8.38 -11.17 16.39
CA LEU A 44 7.85 -10.68 15.12
C LEU A 44 8.47 -11.40 13.93
N GLY A 45 9.78 -11.68 13.97
CA GLY A 45 10.45 -12.44 12.92
C GLY A 45 9.94 -13.89 12.78
N ARG A 46 9.57 -14.54 13.89
CA ARG A 46 8.95 -15.89 13.87
C ARG A 46 7.53 -15.84 13.33
N LEU A 47 6.72 -14.90 13.81
CA LEU A 47 5.33 -14.72 13.37
C LEU A 47 5.25 -14.39 11.86
N ALA A 48 6.16 -13.55 11.34
CA ALA A 48 6.23 -13.23 9.91
C ALA A 48 6.64 -14.43 9.03
N LYS A 49 7.37 -15.41 9.57
CA LYS A 49 7.67 -16.67 8.85
C LYS A 49 6.48 -17.63 8.79
N GLU A 50 5.62 -17.57 9.80
CA GLU A 50 4.41 -18.39 9.85
C GLU A 50 3.31 -17.83 8.95
N ASP A 51 3.17 -16.50 8.92
CA ASP A 51 2.11 -15.80 8.19
C ASP A 51 2.70 -14.80 7.17
N PRO A 52 2.74 -15.16 5.88
CA PRO A 52 3.26 -14.28 4.83
C PRO A 52 2.39 -13.04 4.54
N SER A 53 1.15 -12.98 5.03
CA SER A 53 0.29 -11.80 4.95
C SER A 53 0.58 -10.77 6.06
N PHE A 54 1.41 -11.17 7.04
CA PHE A 54 1.92 -10.30 8.09
C PHE A 54 3.31 -9.79 7.76
N ARG A 55 3.53 -8.48 7.84
CA ARG A 55 4.83 -7.85 7.58
C ARG A 55 5.27 -6.95 8.72
N VAL A 56 6.58 -6.87 8.88
CA VAL A 56 7.23 -6.02 9.88
C VAL A 56 8.18 -5.07 9.16
N THR A 57 8.08 -3.79 9.43
CA THR A 57 8.98 -2.74 8.92
C THR A 57 9.40 -1.83 10.06
N SER A 58 10.55 -1.20 9.93
CA SER A 58 10.99 -0.13 10.84
C SER A 58 10.83 1.20 10.12
N ASP A 59 10.26 2.17 10.79
CA ASP A 59 10.23 3.54 10.31
C ASP A 59 11.60 4.19 10.60
N GLU A 60 12.28 4.61 9.55
CA GLU A 60 13.62 5.19 9.65
C GLU A 60 13.63 6.55 10.35
N GLU A 61 12.56 7.33 10.27
CA GLU A 61 12.45 8.65 10.87
C GLU A 61 12.12 8.57 12.37
N SER A 62 11.13 7.78 12.75
CA SER A 62 10.71 7.65 14.15
C SER A 62 11.42 6.54 14.93
N GLY A 63 12.06 5.60 14.23
CA GLY A 63 12.64 4.39 14.82
C GLY A 63 11.60 3.40 15.36
N GLN A 64 10.32 3.61 15.07
CA GLN A 64 9.24 2.75 15.50
C GLN A 64 9.17 1.46 14.67
N THR A 65 8.77 0.38 15.31
CA THR A 65 8.44 -0.88 14.62
C THR A 65 7.00 -0.82 14.17
N ILE A 66 6.78 -0.94 12.86
CA ILE A 66 5.45 -0.97 12.25
C ILE A 66 5.11 -2.41 11.88
N ILE A 67 3.98 -2.92 12.34
CA ILE A 67 3.44 -4.20 11.92
C ILE A 67 2.24 -3.97 11.00
N LYS A 68 2.19 -4.75 9.92
CA LYS A 68 1.18 -4.64 8.86
C LYS A 68 0.43 -5.94 8.70
N GLY A 69 -0.88 -5.88 8.49
CA GLY A 69 -1.74 -7.05 8.39
C GLY A 69 -3.01 -6.80 7.59
N MET A 70 -3.87 -7.82 7.55
CA MET A 70 -5.08 -7.83 6.72
C MET A 70 -6.30 -7.20 7.39
N GLY A 71 -6.20 -6.81 8.65
CA GLY A 71 -7.27 -6.16 9.40
C GLY A 71 -6.96 -6.03 10.88
N GLU A 72 -7.81 -5.30 11.60
CA GLU A 72 -7.67 -5.01 13.03
C GLU A 72 -7.54 -6.31 13.86
N LEU A 73 -8.46 -7.24 13.67
CA LEU A 73 -8.44 -8.52 14.39
C LEU A 73 -7.16 -9.32 14.11
N HIS A 74 -6.65 -9.28 12.87
CA HIS A 74 -5.40 -9.97 12.54
C HIS A 74 -4.23 -9.41 13.37
N LEU A 75 -4.08 -8.09 13.43
CA LEU A 75 -3.02 -7.45 14.21
C LEU A 75 -3.21 -7.63 15.72
N ASP A 76 -4.45 -7.61 16.21
CA ASP A 76 -4.75 -7.89 17.62
C ASP A 76 -4.32 -9.30 18.02
N ILE A 77 -4.56 -10.30 17.17
CA ILE A 77 -4.11 -11.68 17.40
C ILE A 77 -2.58 -11.75 17.42
N ILE A 78 -1.88 -11.07 16.50
CA ILE A 78 -0.42 -11.02 16.47
C ILE A 78 0.12 -10.41 17.78
N VAL A 79 -0.44 -9.29 18.23
CA VAL A 79 -0.05 -8.65 19.52
C VAL A 79 -0.31 -9.55 20.70
N ASP A 80 -1.47 -10.21 20.74
CA ASP A 80 -1.82 -11.17 21.80
C ASP A 80 -0.86 -12.37 21.83
N ARG A 81 -0.49 -12.90 20.65
CA ARG A 81 0.51 -13.97 20.53
C ARG A 81 1.91 -13.53 21.02
N MET A 82 2.34 -12.32 20.67
CA MET A 82 3.60 -11.78 21.22
C MET A 82 3.60 -11.82 22.75
N LYS A 83 2.50 -11.40 23.36
CA LYS A 83 2.37 -11.38 24.82
C LYS A 83 2.32 -12.79 25.42
N ARG A 84 1.50 -13.70 24.88
CA ARG A 84 1.27 -15.03 25.46
C ARG A 84 2.39 -16.00 25.17
N GLU A 85 2.85 -16.09 23.94
CA GLU A 85 3.84 -17.08 23.50
C GLU A 85 5.28 -16.63 23.79
N PHE A 86 5.58 -15.35 23.54
CA PHE A 86 6.94 -14.81 23.63
C PHE A 86 7.22 -13.99 24.90
N LYS A 87 6.18 -13.74 25.73
CA LYS A 87 6.29 -12.92 26.95
C LYS A 87 6.83 -11.52 26.68
N VAL A 88 6.42 -10.91 25.56
CA VAL A 88 6.77 -9.54 25.17
C VAL A 88 5.60 -8.62 25.45
N GLU A 89 5.83 -7.53 26.17
CA GLU A 89 4.86 -6.47 26.35
C GLU A 89 5.23 -5.26 25.48
N ALA A 90 4.25 -4.79 24.71
CA ALA A 90 4.39 -3.64 23.83
C ALA A 90 3.24 -2.65 24.02
N ASN A 91 3.54 -1.35 23.79
CA ASN A 91 2.51 -0.35 23.57
C ASN A 91 2.08 -0.42 22.10
N VAL A 92 0.78 -0.35 21.86
CA VAL A 92 0.19 -0.48 20.51
C VAL A 92 -0.44 0.84 20.14
N GLY A 93 -0.05 1.38 18.98
CA GLY A 93 -0.63 2.58 18.40
C GLY A 93 -2.03 2.35 17.81
N ALA A 94 -2.68 3.44 17.39
CA ALA A 94 -3.96 3.35 16.69
C ALA A 94 -3.77 2.77 15.28
N PRO A 95 -4.71 1.93 14.78
CA PRO A 95 -4.65 1.40 13.43
C PRO A 95 -4.65 2.51 12.37
N GLN A 96 -3.81 2.35 11.37
CA GLN A 96 -3.74 3.23 10.21
C GLN A 96 -4.08 2.46 8.94
N VAL A 97 -4.84 3.08 8.06
CA VAL A 97 -5.17 2.51 6.75
C VAL A 97 -4.00 2.72 5.80
N ALA A 98 -3.57 1.67 5.11
CA ALA A 98 -2.54 1.76 4.08
C ALA A 98 -3.16 2.29 2.77
N TYR A 99 -3.26 3.60 2.66
CA TYR A 99 -3.67 4.27 1.43
C TYR A 99 -2.65 4.08 0.30
N ARG A 100 -3.07 4.38 -0.92
CA ARG A 100 -2.22 4.47 -2.11
C ARG A 100 -2.54 5.75 -2.87
N GLU A 101 -1.66 6.11 -3.78
CA GLU A 101 -1.88 7.24 -4.69
C GLU A 101 -1.95 6.74 -6.13
N THR A 102 -2.62 7.48 -7.01
CA THR A 102 -2.66 7.23 -8.45
C THR A 102 -2.86 8.54 -9.22
N ILE A 103 -2.76 8.48 -10.53
CA ILE A 103 -3.05 9.62 -11.42
C ILE A 103 -4.36 9.38 -12.17
N GLN A 104 -5.00 10.48 -12.63
CA GLN A 104 -6.28 10.39 -13.34
C GLN A 104 -6.14 10.48 -14.85
N ASN A 105 -5.21 11.31 -15.33
CA ASN A 105 -5.05 11.63 -16.74
C ASN A 105 -3.61 11.44 -17.17
N ALA A 106 -3.42 11.16 -18.45
CA ALA A 106 -2.10 11.19 -19.06
C ALA A 106 -1.51 12.61 -19.02
N SER A 107 -0.23 12.70 -18.77
CA SER A 107 0.48 13.96 -18.69
C SER A 107 1.90 13.80 -19.23
N GLU A 108 2.32 14.75 -20.04
CA GLU A 108 3.67 14.84 -20.56
C GLU A 108 4.37 16.04 -19.93
N PHE A 109 5.61 15.83 -19.48
CA PHE A 109 6.41 16.90 -18.91
C PHE A 109 7.88 16.71 -19.26
N GLU A 110 8.57 17.84 -19.42
CA GLU A 110 9.99 17.92 -19.66
C GLU A 110 10.65 18.74 -18.54
N TYR A 111 11.73 18.20 -17.98
CA TYR A 111 12.47 18.87 -16.92
C TYR A 111 13.97 18.90 -17.23
N THR A 112 14.60 20.03 -16.95
CA THR A 112 16.05 20.19 -17.05
C THR A 112 16.64 20.43 -15.66
N HIS A 113 17.43 19.47 -15.19
CA HIS A 113 18.28 19.64 -14.01
C HIS A 113 19.60 20.31 -14.45
N LYS A 114 19.86 21.49 -13.93
CA LYS A 114 21.12 22.21 -14.17
C LYS A 114 21.61 22.84 -12.88
N LYS A 115 22.81 22.47 -12.44
CA LYS A 115 23.47 23.05 -11.28
C LYS A 115 24.92 23.35 -11.64
N GLN A 116 25.36 24.57 -11.42
CA GLN A 116 26.75 25.02 -11.56
C GLN A 116 27.16 25.59 -10.19
N SER A 117 28.11 24.95 -9.52
CA SER A 117 28.69 25.44 -8.28
C SER A 117 30.18 25.13 -8.29
N GLY A 118 31.02 26.08 -8.65
CA GLY A 118 32.47 26.10 -8.40
C GLY A 118 33.32 24.85 -8.63
N GLY A 119 32.83 23.88 -9.41
CA GLY A 119 33.43 22.56 -9.66
C GLY A 119 32.75 21.88 -10.84
N ALA A 120 32.73 20.54 -10.86
CA ALA A 120 31.99 19.78 -11.87
C ALA A 120 30.51 20.13 -11.82
N GLY A 121 29.92 20.55 -12.95
CA GLY A 121 28.52 20.89 -13.08
C GLY A 121 27.62 19.63 -13.01
N GLN A 122 26.31 19.85 -12.92
CA GLN A 122 25.32 18.79 -13.09
C GLN A 122 24.36 19.19 -14.21
N PHE A 123 24.16 18.32 -15.17
CA PHE A 123 23.20 18.54 -16.25
C PHE A 123 22.48 17.24 -16.61
N ALA A 124 21.16 17.29 -16.65
CA ALA A 124 20.32 16.24 -17.21
C ALA A 124 18.98 16.82 -17.66
N LYS A 125 18.54 16.48 -18.85
CA LYS A 125 17.20 16.81 -19.34
C LYS A 125 16.44 15.52 -19.61
N VAL A 126 15.22 15.44 -19.12
CA VAL A 126 14.36 14.26 -19.25
C VAL A 126 12.96 14.69 -19.63
N LYS A 127 12.37 13.99 -20.59
CA LYS A 127 10.99 14.14 -21.00
C LYS A 127 10.22 12.84 -20.75
N LEU A 128 9.19 12.91 -19.92
CA LEU A 128 8.38 11.76 -19.52
C LEU A 128 6.93 11.92 -19.98
N LEU A 129 6.32 10.81 -20.38
CA LEU A 129 4.88 10.65 -20.50
C LEU A 129 4.45 9.74 -19.36
N VAL A 130 3.51 10.19 -18.54
CA VAL A 130 2.90 9.40 -17.46
C VAL A 130 1.45 9.16 -17.79
N GLU A 131 1.03 7.92 -17.75
CA GLU A 131 -0.33 7.48 -18.13
C GLU A 131 -0.93 6.65 -17.01
N PRO A 132 -2.23 6.84 -16.68
CA PRO A 132 -2.92 5.94 -15.75
C PRO A 132 -3.08 4.57 -16.38
N GLN A 133 -3.01 3.53 -15.53
CA GLN A 133 -3.32 2.16 -15.90
C GLN A 133 -4.62 1.69 -15.23
N GLU A 134 -5.12 0.54 -15.64
CA GLU A 134 -6.25 -0.11 -15.00
C GLU A 134 -5.88 -0.52 -13.57
N PRO A 135 -6.85 -0.51 -12.63
CA PRO A 135 -6.62 -0.94 -11.26
C PRO A 135 -5.96 -2.32 -11.16
N GLY A 136 -4.93 -2.41 -10.31
CA GLY A 136 -4.19 -3.65 -10.08
C GLY A 136 -3.08 -3.97 -11.08
N LYS A 137 -2.83 -3.10 -12.08
CA LYS A 137 -1.71 -3.27 -13.03
C LYS A 137 -0.35 -2.89 -12.44
N GLY A 138 -0.34 -2.16 -11.34
CA GLY A 138 0.89 -1.76 -10.66
C GLY A 138 1.67 -0.68 -11.41
N ARG A 139 2.98 -0.87 -11.54
CA ARG A 139 3.91 0.12 -12.08
C ARG A 139 4.61 -0.42 -13.31
N GLU A 140 4.66 0.36 -14.38
CA GLU A 140 5.40 0.04 -15.59
C GLU A 140 6.26 1.23 -16.01
N VAL A 141 7.54 0.98 -16.27
CA VAL A 141 8.47 1.97 -16.83
C VAL A 141 9.02 1.45 -18.14
N ASP A 142 8.90 2.23 -19.19
CA ASP A 142 9.36 1.90 -20.54
C ASP A 142 10.21 3.05 -21.12
N SER A 143 11.07 2.75 -22.06
CA SER A 143 11.94 3.73 -22.70
C SER A 143 11.79 3.66 -24.21
N LYS A 144 11.44 4.80 -24.81
CA LYS A 144 11.38 5.01 -26.27
C LYS A 144 12.55 5.83 -26.80
N ILE A 145 13.63 5.97 -26.02
CA ILE A 145 14.81 6.72 -26.41
C ILE A 145 15.40 6.16 -27.71
N LYS A 146 15.57 7.04 -28.68
CA LYS A 146 16.20 6.76 -29.97
C LYS A 146 17.38 7.71 -30.19
N GLY A 147 18.43 7.22 -30.88
CA GLY A 147 19.55 8.05 -31.32
C GLY A 147 20.51 8.53 -30.23
N GLY A 148 20.41 7.97 -28.98
CA GLY A 148 21.39 8.28 -27.92
C GLY A 148 21.20 9.65 -27.24
N SER A 149 20.01 10.24 -27.31
CA SER A 149 19.70 11.50 -26.60
C SER A 149 19.92 11.38 -25.08
N ILE A 150 19.65 10.21 -24.53
CA ILE A 150 20.10 9.79 -23.19
C ILE A 150 20.96 8.53 -23.38
N PRO A 151 22.26 8.56 -23.03
CA PRO A 151 23.10 7.36 -23.00
C PRO A 151 22.48 6.25 -22.15
N LYS A 152 22.61 5.00 -22.60
CA LYS A 152 21.99 3.85 -21.92
C LYS A 152 22.40 3.72 -20.45
N GLU A 153 23.61 4.13 -20.11
CA GLU A 153 24.15 4.11 -18.75
C GLU A 153 23.43 5.07 -17.78
N PHE A 154 22.70 6.09 -18.29
CA PHE A 154 21.97 7.06 -17.48
C PHE A 154 20.48 6.72 -17.31
N ILE A 155 19.93 5.83 -18.13
CA ILE A 155 18.52 5.40 -18.03
C ILE A 155 18.19 4.82 -16.64
N PRO A 156 19.03 3.94 -16.03
CA PRO A 156 18.80 3.45 -14.68
C PRO A 156 18.70 4.55 -13.62
N GLY A 157 19.38 5.68 -13.84
CA GLY A 157 19.23 6.86 -12.97
C GLY A 157 17.82 7.44 -13.03
N VAL A 158 17.27 7.61 -14.24
CA VAL A 158 15.89 8.09 -14.41
C VAL A 158 14.89 7.12 -13.75
N GLU A 159 15.03 5.82 -13.99
CA GLU A 159 14.18 4.77 -13.41
C GLU A 159 14.21 4.80 -11.88
N LYS A 160 15.40 4.91 -11.29
CA LYS A 160 15.57 5.04 -9.84
C LYS A 160 14.93 6.32 -9.29
N GLY A 161 15.00 7.42 -10.03
CA GLY A 161 14.31 8.67 -9.69
C GLY A 161 12.79 8.50 -9.64
N ILE A 162 12.22 7.81 -10.62
CA ILE A 162 10.80 7.49 -10.69
C ILE A 162 10.41 6.57 -9.51
N GLU A 163 11.17 5.52 -9.25
CA GLU A 163 10.94 4.58 -8.15
C GLU A 163 10.91 5.30 -6.80
N THR A 164 11.92 6.13 -6.52
CA THR A 164 12.00 6.89 -5.27
C THR A 164 10.78 7.75 -5.00
N ILE A 165 10.29 8.47 -6.03
CA ILE A 165 9.12 9.32 -5.89
C ILE A 165 7.83 8.49 -5.79
N SER A 166 7.74 7.40 -6.55
CA SER A 166 6.56 6.55 -6.49
C SER A 166 6.42 5.81 -5.16
N ASP A 167 7.52 5.44 -4.51
CA ASP A 167 7.48 4.80 -3.18
C ASP A 167 7.15 5.80 -2.08
N GLY A 168 7.70 7.02 -2.16
CA GLY A 168 7.47 8.06 -1.18
C GLY A 168 6.13 8.79 -1.32
N GLY A 169 5.43 8.62 -2.43
CA GLY A 169 4.20 9.36 -2.73
C GLY A 169 4.42 10.83 -3.07
N ILE A 170 3.36 11.50 -3.52
CA ILE A 170 3.39 12.90 -3.94
C ILE A 170 2.33 13.73 -3.24
N LEU A 171 1.13 13.16 -3.05
CA LEU A 171 -0.05 13.86 -2.51
C LEU A 171 -0.06 13.85 -0.98
N ALA A 172 0.16 12.68 -0.40
CA ALA A 172 0.04 12.45 1.04
C ALA A 172 1.10 11.49 1.60
N GLY A 173 2.13 11.17 0.81
CA GLY A 173 3.21 10.28 1.23
C GLY A 173 2.91 8.79 1.09
N PHE A 174 1.87 8.42 0.35
CA PHE A 174 1.55 7.01 0.09
C PHE A 174 2.08 6.55 -1.27
N PRO A 175 2.49 5.27 -1.40
CA PRO A 175 3.01 4.76 -2.66
C PRO A 175 2.06 4.97 -3.85
N LEU A 176 2.61 5.45 -4.97
CA LEU A 176 1.89 5.54 -6.25
C LEU A 176 1.78 4.17 -6.89
N ILE A 177 0.60 3.83 -7.41
CA ILE A 177 0.32 2.59 -8.15
C ILE A 177 -0.52 2.86 -9.40
N ASP A 178 -0.64 1.85 -10.26
CA ASP A 178 -1.49 1.83 -11.45
C ASP A 178 -1.16 2.96 -12.44
N PHE A 179 0.14 3.05 -12.78
CA PHE A 179 0.62 4.00 -13.78
C PHE A 179 1.68 3.37 -14.69
N LYS A 180 1.78 3.92 -15.89
CA LYS A 180 2.86 3.66 -16.83
C LYS A 180 3.65 4.93 -17.10
N VAL A 181 4.97 4.83 -17.07
CA VAL A 181 5.88 5.92 -17.47
C VAL A 181 6.62 5.53 -18.75
N THR A 182 6.61 6.40 -19.71
CA THR A 182 7.43 6.26 -20.91
C THR A 182 8.47 7.38 -20.95
N ILE A 183 9.74 7.03 -20.96
CA ILE A 183 10.84 7.97 -21.19
C ILE A 183 10.87 8.27 -22.70
N LEU A 184 10.45 9.49 -23.07
CA LEU A 184 10.27 9.87 -24.46
C LEU A 184 11.55 10.42 -25.09
N ASP A 185 12.24 11.30 -24.37
CA ASP A 185 13.42 12.03 -24.88
C ASP A 185 14.23 12.62 -23.73
N GLY A 186 15.38 13.19 -24.04
CA GLY A 186 16.22 13.88 -23.10
C GLY A 186 17.43 14.51 -23.74
N LEU A 187 18.31 15.07 -22.93
CA LEU A 187 19.57 15.64 -23.36
C LEU A 187 20.63 15.43 -22.28
N HIS A 188 21.82 15.06 -22.71
CA HIS A 188 23.00 14.94 -21.84
C HIS A 188 24.05 15.98 -22.23
N HIS A 189 25.01 16.20 -21.36
CA HIS A 189 26.19 17.00 -21.56
C HIS A 189 27.43 16.12 -21.30
N ASP A 190 28.41 16.15 -22.21
CA ASP A 190 29.54 15.20 -22.20
C ASP A 190 30.36 15.21 -20.91
N VAL A 191 30.38 16.34 -20.18
CA VAL A 191 31.17 16.51 -18.95
C VAL A 191 30.31 16.54 -17.68
N ASP A 192 29.13 17.19 -17.77
CA ASP A 192 28.33 17.51 -16.57
C ASP A 192 27.17 16.50 -16.32
N SER A 193 27.00 15.51 -17.17
CA SER A 193 26.00 14.47 -16.98
C SER A 193 26.50 13.29 -16.15
N SER A 194 25.64 12.76 -15.31
CA SER A 194 25.91 11.61 -14.46
C SER A 194 24.60 10.86 -14.16
N VAL A 195 24.72 9.62 -13.70
CA VAL A 195 23.56 8.85 -13.22
C VAL A 195 22.79 9.61 -12.15
N LEU A 196 23.50 10.28 -11.22
CA LEU A 196 22.87 11.09 -10.18
C LEU A 196 22.11 12.31 -10.75
N ALA A 197 22.68 13.01 -11.77
CA ALA A 197 22.00 14.13 -12.40
C ALA A 197 20.69 13.68 -13.07
N PHE A 198 20.71 12.51 -13.73
CA PHE A 198 19.51 11.92 -14.33
C PHE A 198 18.52 11.38 -13.30
N GLU A 199 18.98 10.88 -12.14
CA GLU A 199 18.10 10.52 -11.01
C GLU A 199 17.34 11.75 -10.49
N LEU A 200 18.04 12.85 -10.25
CA LEU A 200 17.43 14.10 -9.80
C LEU A 200 16.47 14.69 -10.84
N ALA A 201 16.84 14.65 -12.12
CA ALA A 201 15.96 15.09 -13.19
C ALA A 201 14.71 14.20 -13.31
N GLY A 202 14.87 12.87 -13.20
CA GLY A 202 13.79 11.90 -13.21
C GLY A 202 12.80 12.12 -12.06
N ARG A 203 13.31 12.34 -10.84
CA ARG A 203 12.49 12.68 -9.67
C ARG A 203 11.61 13.91 -9.88
N ALA A 204 12.23 15.01 -10.31
CA ALA A 204 11.53 16.28 -10.53
C ALA A 204 10.52 16.19 -11.67
N CYS A 205 10.94 15.59 -12.80
CA CYS A 205 10.09 15.42 -13.97
C CYS A 205 8.87 14.54 -13.67
N PHE A 206 9.08 13.41 -13.03
CA PHE A 206 7.99 12.48 -12.67
C PHE A 206 7.01 13.09 -11.68
N LYS A 207 7.51 13.75 -10.64
CA LYS A 207 6.66 14.45 -9.65
C LYS A 207 5.75 15.48 -10.31
N GLU A 208 6.30 16.31 -11.19
CA GLU A 208 5.53 17.36 -11.87
C GLU A 208 4.54 16.77 -12.88
N ALA A 209 4.95 15.75 -13.66
CA ALA A 209 4.06 15.07 -14.58
C ALA A 209 2.86 14.44 -13.86
N CYS A 210 3.08 13.74 -12.74
CA CYS A 210 2.01 13.16 -11.94
C CYS A 210 1.07 14.23 -11.35
N THR A 211 1.64 15.35 -10.87
CA THR A 211 0.85 16.48 -10.34
C THR A 211 -0.08 17.05 -11.40
N ARG A 212 0.41 17.23 -12.63
CA ARG A 212 -0.40 17.69 -13.78
C ARG A 212 -1.41 16.64 -14.23
N GLY A 213 -1.09 15.36 -14.09
CA GLY A 213 -2.00 14.25 -14.38
C GLY A 213 -3.18 14.14 -13.40
N GLY A 214 -3.15 14.90 -12.32
CA GLY A 214 -4.20 14.92 -11.30
C GLY A 214 -4.10 13.74 -10.34
N LEU A 215 -3.45 13.97 -9.22
CA LEU A 215 -3.27 12.96 -8.17
C LEU A 215 -4.58 12.60 -7.46
N LYS A 216 -4.77 11.33 -7.19
CA LYS A 216 -5.90 10.79 -6.43
C LYS A 216 -5.43 9.81 -5.36
N LEU A 217 -6.08 9.89 -4.20
CA LEU A 217 -5.91 8.93 -3.14
C LEU A 217 -6.77 7.68 -3.42
N LEU A 218 -6.22 6.52 -3.11
CA LEU A 218 -6.89 5.22 -3.16
C LEU A 218 -7.02 4.67 -1.75
N GLU A 219 -8.19 4.13 -1.44
CA GLU A 219 -8.47 3.41 -0.20
C GLU A 219 -8.68 1.92 -0.45
N PRO A 220 -8.25 1.04 0.48
CA PRO A 220 -8.57 -0.38 0.37
C PRO A 220 -10.05 -0.62 0.64
N VAL A 221 -10.68 -1.36 -0.26
CA VAL A 221 -12.07 -1.81 -0.16
C VAL A 221 -12.09 -3.28 0.21
N MET A 222 -12.87 -3.61 1.21
CA MET A 222 -13.00 -4.95 1.74
C MET A 222 -14.30 -5.60 1.24
N ARG A 223 -14.21 -6.86 0.86
CA ARG A 223 -15.38 -7.73 0.70
C ARG A 223 -15.78 -8.25 2.07
N VAL A 224 -16.92 -7.79 2.54
CA VAL A 224 -17.49 -8.14 3.84
C VAL A 224 -18.65 -9.10 3.61
N GLU A 225 -18.60 -10.25 4.25
CA GLU A 225 -19.70 -11.22 4.28
C GLU A 225 -20.28 -11.28 5.69
N VAL A 226 -21.56 -10.95 5.85
CA VAL A 226 -22.26 -11.02 7.12
C VAL A 226 -23.28 -12.14 7.06
N VAL A 227 -23.20 -13.08 8.00
CA VAL A 227 -24.17 -14.15 8.19
C VAL A 227 -25.05 -13.77 9.37
N THR A 228 -26.34 -13.55 9.13
CA THR A 228 -27.29 -13.07 10.13
C THR A 228 -28.64 -13.77 10.03
N PRO A 229 -29.37 -13.95 11.14
CA PRO A 229 -30.79 -14.28 11.08
C PRO A 229 -31.58 -13.21 10.30
N GLU A 230 -32.66 -13.60 9.65
CA GLU A 230 -33.48 -12.73 8.81
C GLU A 230 -34.01 -11.50 9.58
N ASP A 231 -34.34 -11.67 10.88
CA ASP A 231 -34.83 -10.60 11.74
C ASP A 231 -33.91 -9.39 11.84
N TYR A 232 -32.61 -9.56 11.67
CA TYR A 232 -31.59 -8.48 11.77
C TYR A 232 -31.05 -8.03 10.42
N MET A 233 -31.52 -8.60 9.30
CA MET A 233 -31.03 -8.31 7.96
C MET A 233 -31.15 -6.81 7.63
N GLY A 234 -32.28 -6.19 7.95
CA GLY A 234 -32.52 -4.77 7.69
C GLY A 234 -31.53 -3.85 8.42
N ASP A 235 -31.28 -4.13 9.69
CA ASP A 235 -30.35 -3.35 10.51
C ASP A 235 -28.89 -3.50 10.01
N VAL A 236 -28.48 -4.71 9.64
CA VAL A 236 -27.18 -5.00 9.08
C VAL A 236 -26.96 -4.26 7.75
N ILE A 237 -27.94 -4.30 6.85
CA ILE A 237 -27.87 -3.59 5.56
C ILE A 237 -27.80 -2.09 5.79
N GLY A 238 -28.63 -1.55 6.70
CA GLY A 238 -28.62 -0.14 7.07
C GLY A 238 -27.28 0.31 7.62
N ASP A 239 -26.66 -0.44 8.49
CA ASP A 239 -25.35 -0.14 9.06
C ASP A 239 -24.23 -0.22 8.00
N LEU A 240 -24.20 -1.25 7.17
CA LEU A 240 -23.23 -1.37 6.08
C LEU A 240 -23.34 -0.20 5.09
N ASN A 241 -24.54 0.22 4.73
CA ASN A 241 -24.77 1.40 3.89
C ASN A 241 -24.26 2.69 4.56
N SER A 242 -24.48 2.85 5.86
CA SER A 242 -23.97 4.02 6.62
C SER A 242 -22.44 4.08 6.64
N ARG A 243 -21.77 2.93 6.48
CA ARG A 243 -20.31 2.79 6.37
C ARG A 243 -19.78 2.93 4.94
N ARG A 244 -20.54 3.53 4.03
CA ARG A 244 -20.22 3.65 2.61
C ARG A 244 -20.12 2.29 1.89
N GLY A 245 -20.74 1.26 2.47
CA GLY A 245 -20.80 -0.06 1.87
C GLY A 245 -21.75 -0.11 0.68
N GLN A 246 -21.40 -0.94 -0.30
CA GLN A 246 -22.24 -1.26 -1.44
C GLN A 246 -22.62 -2.73 -1.35
N ILE A 247 -23.91 -3.00 -1.14
CA ILE A 247 -24.41 -4.37 -1.07
C ILE A 247 -24.33 -5.02 -2.47
N SER A 248 -23.60 -6.14 -2.55
CA SER A 248 -23.42 -6.90 -3.80
C SER A 248 -24.44 -8.01 -3.96
N THR A 249 -24.59 -8.85 -2.92
CA THR A 249 -25.52 -9.98 -2.93
C THR A 249 -26.20 -10.18 -1.58
N GLN A 250 -27.38 -10.80 -1.64
CA GLN A 250 -28.12 -11.32 -0.49
C GLN A 250 -28.56 -12.73 -0.82
N GLU A 251 -28.09 -13.69 -0.07
CA GLU A 251 -28.36 -15.11 -0.32
C GLU A 251 -28.92 -15.77 0.95
N GLN A 252 -29.95 -16.57 0.81
CA GLN A 252 -30.45 -17.36 1.91
C GLN A 252 -29.68 -18.67 2.02
N ARG A 253 -29.14 -18.94 3.19
CA ARG A 253 -28.39 -20.17 3.48
C ARG A 253 -28.97 -20.85 4.71
N GLY A 254 -29.91 -21.75 4.49
CA GLY A 254 -30.69 -22.36 5.56
C GLY A 254 -31.57 -21.35 6.30
N ASN A 255 -31.41 -21.20 7.60
CA ASN A 255 -32.15 -20.25 8.44
C ASN A 255 -31.42 -18.91 8.62
N ALA A 256 -30.36 -18.67 7.85
CA ALA A 256 -29.60 -17.44 7.90
C ALA A 256 -29.53 -16.78 6.53
N THR A 257 -29.38 -15.46 6.53
CA THR A 257 -29.10 -14.66 5.35
C THR A 257 -27.63 -14.29 5.32
N VAL A 258 -26.99 -14.48 4.16
CA VAL A 258 -25.62 -14.04 3.88
C VAL A 258 -25.69 -12.75 3.07
N ILE A 259 -25.17 -11.69 3.62
CA ILE A 259 -25.10 -10.36 2.98
C ILE A 259 -23.63 -10.14 2.60
N THR A 260 -23.37 -9.93 1.31
CA THR A 260 -22.04 -9.55 0.82
C THR A 260 -22.05 -8.09 0.44
N ALA A 261 -21.07 -7.34 0.93
CA ALA A 261 -20.91 -5.91 0.66
C ALA A 261 -19.45 -5.55 0.40
N MET A 262 -19.23 -4.52 -0.42
CA MET A 262 -17.94 -3.87 -0.59
C MET A 262 -17.90 -2.63 0.28
N VAL A 263 -17.00 -2.62 1.27
CA VAL A 263 -16.94 -1.54 2.28
C VAL A 263 -15.50 -1.04 2.41
N PRO A 264 -15.26 0.29 2.42
CA PRO A 264 -13.93 0.82 2.70
C PRO A 264 -13.43 0.39 4.09
N LEU A 265 -12.18 -0.05 4.16
CA LEU A 265 -11.57 -0.53 5.41
C LEU A 265 -11.63 0.52 6.52
N ALA A 266 -11.43 1.80 6.18
CA ALA A 266 -11.50 2.91 7.14
C ALA A 266 -12.84 2.98 7.90
N ASN A 267 -13.92 2.48 7.31
CA ASN A 267 -15.25 2.47 7.91
C ASN A 267 -15.57 1.16 8.65
N MET A 268 -14.65 0.18 8.65
CA MET A 268 -14.87 -1.13 9.28
C MET A 268 -14.27 -1.26 10.68
N PHE A 269 -13.47 -0.30 11.12
CA PHE A 269 -12.92 -0.34 12.49
C PHE A 269 -14.03 -0.39 13.54
N GLY A 270 -13.89 -1.32 14.49
CA GLY A 270 -14.89 -1.52 15.55
C GLY A 270 -16.22 -2.14 15.08
N TYR A 271 -16.33 -2.58 13.81
CA TYR A 271 -17.57 -3.15 13.27
C TYR A 271 -18.12 -4.33 14.08
N ILE A 272 -17.24 -5.18 14.63
CA ILE A 272 -17.66 -6.34 15.45
C ILE A 272 -18.56 -5.93 16.61
N ASN A 273 -18.29 -4.79 17.26
CA ASN A 273 -19.08 -4.29 18.38
C ASN A 273 -20.47 -3.83 17.92
N SER A 274 -20.52 -3.09 16.80
CA SER A 274 -21.79 -2.67 16.18
C SER A 274 -22.63 -3.88 15.78
N LEU A 275 -22.01 -4.85 15.10
CA LEU A 275 -22.69 -6.07 14.64
C LEU A 275 -23.26 -6.88 15.82
N ARG A 276 -22.48 -7.05 16.89
CA ARG A 276 -22.94 -7.75 18.10
C ARG A 276 -24.11 -7.03 18.76
N SER A 277 -24.06 -5.70 18.85
CA SER A 277 -25.14 -4.91 19.44
C SER A 277 -26.43 -5.02 18.65
N MET A 278 -26.40 -4.85 17.32
CA MET A 278 -27.61 -4.88 16.49
C MET A 278 -28.20 -6.28 16.32
N SER A 279 -27.38 -7.33 16.39
CA SER A 279 -27.80 -8.72 16.19
C SER A 279 -27.94 -9.53 17.47
N GLN A 280 -27.79 -8.91 18.63
CA GLN A 280 -27.76 -9.58 19.93
C GLN A 280 -26.72 -10.72 19.99
N GLY A 281 -25.58 -10.53 19.31
CA GLY A 281 -24.50 -11.50 19.20
C GLY A 281 -24.78 -12.69 18.26
N ARG A 282 -25.89 -12.66 17.50
CA ARG A 282 -26.32 -13.78 16.62
C ARG A 282 -25.77 -13.70 15.20
N ALA A 283 -25.23 -12.56 14.78
CA ALA A 283 -24.58 -12.42 13.49
C ALA A 283 -23.07 -12.60 13.61
N GLN A 284 -22.48 -13.06 12.50
CA GLN A 284 -21.03 -13.22 12.32
C GLN A 284 -20.63 -12.53 11.03
N TYR A 285 -19.39 -12.09 10.93
CA TYR A 285 -18.85 -11.56 9.68
C TYR A 285 -17.43 -12.05 9.40
N SER A 286 -17.09 -12.08 8.15
CA SER A 286 -15.73 -12.20 7.64
C SER A 286 -15.42 -11.04 6.70
N MET A 287 -14.16 -10.70 6.60
CA MET A 287 -13.70 -9.55 5.81
C MET A 287 -12.39 -9.89 5.10
N PHE A 288 -12.35 -9.63 3.80
CA PHE A 288 -11.20 -9.90 2.94
C PHE A 288 -10.90 -8.68 2.09
N PHE A 289 -9.63 -8.39 1.87
CA PHE A 289 -9.24 -7.36 0.90
C PHE A 289 -9.73 -7.76 -0.51
N ASP A 290 -10.31 -6.80 -1.21
CA ASP A 290 -10.80 -7.00 -2.58
C ASP A 290 -10.00 -6.15 -3.58
N HIS A 291 -10.04 -4.85 -3.45
CA HIS A 291 -9.33 -3.92 -4.36
C HIS A 291 -9.10 -2.55 -3.73
N TYR A 292 -8.27 -1.74 -4.39
CA TYR A 292 -8.16 -0.32 -4.11
C TYR A 292 -9.13 0.50 -4.97
N SER A 293 -9.81 1.47 -4.38
CA SER A 293 -10.75 2.37 -5.05
C SER A 293 -10.44 3.83 -4.78
N LYS A 294 -10.75 4.70 -5.74
CA LYS A 294 -10.59 6.16 -5.57
C LYS A 294 -11.51 6.67 -4.47
N VAL A 295 -10.94 7.42 -3.53
CA VAL A 295 -11.74 8.04 -2.47
C VAL A 295 -12.55 9.23 -2.98
N PRO A 296 -13.71 9.54 -2.39
CA PRO A 296 -14.41 10.81 -2.62
C PRO A 296 -13.52 12.00 -2.25
N GLN A 297 -13.74 13.16 -2.87
CA GLN A 297 -12.88 14.33 -2.68
C GLN A 297 -12.84 14.80 -1.22
N ASN A 298 -13.97 14.80 -0.53
CA ASN A 298 -14.05 15.17 0.90
C ASN A 298 -13.19 14.24 1.78
N VAL A 299 -13.16 12.94 1.50
CA VAL A 299 -12.32 11.99 2.23
C VAL A 299 -10.84 12.23 1.92
N GLN A 300 -10.50 12.49 0.64
CA GLN A 300 -9.13 12.84 0.26
C GLN A 300 -8.64 14.08 1.01
N ASP A 301 -9.45 15.12 1.08
CA ASP A 301 -9.11 16.38 1.75
C ASP A 301 -8.93 16.18 3.27
N GLU A 302 -9.76 15.33 3.88
CA GLU A 302 -9.64 14.98 5.30
C GLU A 302 -8.35 14.22 5.60
N VAL A 303 -8.06 13.18 4.81
CA VAL A 303 -6.85 12.35 4.99
C VAL A 303 -5.59 13.18 4.77
N THR A 304 -5.54 13.99 3.71
CA THR A 304 -4.40 14.87 3.41
C THR A 304 -4.15 15.91 4.51
N LYS A 305 -5.22 16.52 5.05
CA LYS A 305 -5.10 17.46 6.19
C LYS A 305 -4.56 16.78 7.45
N LYS A 306 -5.03 15.57 7.72
CA LYS A 306 -4.60 14.80 8.91
C LYS A 306 -3.13 14.41 8.86
N ILE A 307 -2.58 14.22 7.67
CA ILE A 307 -1.17 13.86 7.47
C ILE A 307 -0.27 15.10 7.46
N ALA A 308 -0.78 16.23 6.96
CA ALA A 308 -0.02 17.48 6.92
C ALA A 308 0.13 18.18 8.29
N GLY A 309 -0.47 17.62 9.36
CA GLY A 309 -0.38 18.12 10.75
C GLY A 309 -1.45 19.08 11.10
#